data_72e37b109417f55aaa74e6877f7c78eb
#
_entry.id   72e37b109417f55aaa74e6877f7c78eb
#
_cell.length_a   1.000
_cell.length_b   1.000
_cell.length_c   1.000
_cell.angle_alpha   90.00
_cell.angle_beta   90.00
_cell.angle_gamma   90.00
#
_symmetry.space_group_name_H-M   'P 1'
#
loop_
_entity.id
_entity.type
_entity.pdbx_description
1 polymer ?
#
loop_
_entity_poly.entity_id
_entity_poly.type
_entity_poly.pdbx_seq_one_letter_code
_entity_poly.pdbx_strand_id
1 'polypeptide(L)'
;HNEPAQAETTTTQARVYSIKLTTEFEYNDVQIKIGEHTQLRAEVKPDNAVNKNVKWESNRPDIATVDSNGRVTAVAKGKAIISAVTEDKGLQASCMVTVKE
;
A
#
# COMPACT_ATOMS: atom_id res chain seq x y z
N HIS A 1 -0.37 0.71 40.06
CA HIS A 1 -0.33 0.37 39.18
C HIS A 1 -0.35 0.43 38.42
N ASN A 2 -0.56 0.63 38.60
CA ASN A 2 -0.59 0.37 37.56
C ASN A 2 -0.73 0.39 36.81
N GLU A 3 -0.92 0.51 36.78
CA GLU A 3 -1.06 0.26 35.83
C GLU A 3 -1.32 0.28 35.11
N PRO A 4 -1.49 0.47 35.56
CA PRO A 4 -1.78 0.25 34.52
C PRO A 4 -2.10 0.21 33.72
N ALA A 5 -2.29 0.30 34.05
CA ALA A 5 -2.54 -0.18 33.18
C ALA A 5 -2.68 -0.12 32.41
N GLN A 6 -2.84 0.01 32.51
CA GLN A 6 -2.92 -0.36 31.71
C GLN A 6 -3.02 -0.55 30.87
N ALA A 7 -3.03 -0.49 31.31
CA ALA A 7 -3.01 -1.12 30.53
C ALA A 7 -3.45 -1.52 29.95
N GLU A 8 -3.92 -1.58 30.13
CA GLU A 8 -4.18 -2.30 29.59
C GLU A 8 -4.65 -2.29 28.72
N THR A 9 -4.81 -2.23 29.02
CA THR A 9 -5.08 -2.55 28.20
C THR A 9 -5.21 -2.35 27.21
N THR A 10 -5.25 -2.23 27.28
CA THR A 10 -5.22 -2.11 26.28
C THR A 10 -4.66 -2.38 25.23
N THR A 11 -4.31 -2.31 25.22
CA THR A 11 -3.43 -2.81 24.35
C THR A 11 -3.92 -3.66 23.23
N THR A 12 -4.77 -4.42 23.40
CA THR A 12 -5.30 -5.34 22.45
C THR A 12 -6.01 -4.67 21.28
N GLN A 13 -6.18 -3.37 21.37
CA GLN A 13 -6.92 -2.60 20.36
C GLN A 13 -6.02 -1.64 19.61
N ALA A 14 -4.80 -2.09 19.30
CA ALA A 14 -3.87 -1.24 18.56
C ALA A 14 -4.46 -0.85 17.21
N ARG A 15 -4.49 0.44 16.94
CA ARG A 15 -5.02 1.00 15.70
C ARG A 15 -3.87 1.42 14.79
N VAL A 16 -4.14 1.41 13.50
CA VAL A 16 -3.17 1.86 12.49
C VAL A 16 -2.86 3.33 12.68
N TYR A 17 -1.59 3.72 12.58
CA TYR A 17 -1.21 5.13 12.60
C TYR A 17 -0.33 5.54 11.43
N SER A 18 0.15 4.60 10.63
CA SER A 18 0.91 4.96 9.43
C SER A 18 0.86 3.85 8.39
N ILE A 19 1.06 4.24 7.15
CA ILE A 19 1.19 3.32 6.03
C ILE A 19 2.31 3.82 5.13
N LYS A 20 3.10 2.89 4.60
CA LYS A 20 4.19 3.19 3.69
C LYS A 20 4.18 2.16 2.57
N LEU A 21 4.34 2.60 1.34
CA LEU A 21 4.52 1.70 0.20
C LEU A 21 6.00 1.44 -0.03
N THR A 22 6.31 0.20 -0.33
CA THR A 22 7.66 -0.19 -0.71
C THR A 22 7.61 -0.94 -2.02
N THR A 23 8.64 -0.76 -2.83
CA THR A 23 8.78 -1.43 -4.11
C THR A 23 10.23 -1.86 -4.26
N GLU A 24 10.51 -2.66 -5.27
CA GLU A 24 11.88 -3.04 -5.60
C GLU A 24 12.62 -1.92 -6.35
N PHE A 25 11.93 -0.85 -6.70
CA PHE A 25 12.50 0.29 -7.43
C PHE A 25 12.89 1.40 -6.45
N GLU A 26 13.99 2.11 -6.76
CA GLU A 26 14.43 3.22 -5.92
C GLU A 26 13.42 4.35 -5.93
N TYR A 27 13.28 5.01 -4.80
CA TYR A 27 12.39 6.18 -4.64
C TYR A 27 10.93 5.88 -4.97
N ASN A 28 10.55 4.61 -4.96
CA ASN A 28 9.21 4.18 -5.34
C ASN A 28 8.81 4.67 -6.73
N ASP A 29 9.79 4.79 -7.63
CA ASP A 29 9.57 5.20 -9.00
C ASP A 29 9.58 3.96 -9.89
N VAL A 30 8.41 3.35 -9.99
CA VAL A 30 8.27 2.08 -10.70
C VAL A 30 8.27 2.33 -12.21
N GLN A 31 9.14 1.64 -12.95
CA GLN A 31 9.20 1.73 -14.39
C GLN A 31 9.20 0.31 -14.97
N ILE A 32 8.13 -0.03 -15.67
CA ILE A 32 7.94 -1.36 -16.22
C ILE A 32 7.45 -1.24 -17.67
N LYS A 33 7.58 -2.32 -18.41
CA LYS A 33 7.13 -2.36 -19.81
C LYS A 33 5.75 -2.99 -19.89
N ILE A 34 5.04 -2.71 -20.99
CA ILE A 34 3.73 -3.31 -21.25
C ILE A 34 3.86 -4.82 -21.11
N GLY A 35 2.96 -5.42 -20.35
CA GLY A 35 2.92 -6.85 -20.09
C GLY A 35 3.73 -7.31 -18.90
N GLU A 36 4.56 -6.43 -18.34
CA GLU A 36 5.31 -6.77 -17.14
C GLU A 36 4.48 -6.49 -15.88
N HIS A 37 4.92 -7.07 -14.78
CA HIS A 37 4.29 -6.80 -13.48
C HIS A 37 5.35 -6.59 -12.43
N THR A 38 4.94 -5.95 -11.35
CA THR A 38 5.79 -5.74 -10.19
C THR A 38 4.94 -5.88 -8.93
N GLN A 39 5.58 -6.26 -7.85
CA GLN A 39 4.90 -6.42 -6.57
C GLN A 39 5.16 -5.21 -5.69
N LEU A 40 4.10 -4.54 -5.29
CA LEU A 40 4.18 -3.48 -4.28
C LEU A 40 3.80 -4.06 -2.93
N ARG A 41 4.31 -3.45 -1.88
CA ARG A 41 4.01 -3.86 -0.52
C ARG A 41 3.56 -2.66 0.29
N ALA A 42 2.57 -2.87 1.13
CA ALA A 42 2.11 -1.84 2.05
C ALA A 42 2.56 -2.23 3.45
N GLU A 43 3.35 -1.36 4.07
CA GLU A 43 3.78 -1.55 5.43
C GLU A 43 2.90 -0.73 6.34
N VAL A 44 2.13 -1.39 7.19
CA VAL A 44 1.16 -0.76 8.07
C VAL A 44 1.68 -0.84 9.50
N LYS A 45 1.66 0.26 10.22
CA LYS A 45 2.15 0.34 11.58
C LYS A 45 1.04 0.72 12.55
N PRO A 46 1.06 0.22 13.76
CA PRO A 46 2.07 -0.70 14.32
C PRO A 46 1.89 -2.12 13.79
N ASP A 47 2.91 -2.95 13.94
CA ASP A 47 2.88 -4.32 13.43
C ASP A 47 1.73 -5.13 14.04
N ASN A 48 1.35 -4.80 15.27
CA ASN A 48 0.29 -5.51 15.99
C ASN A 48 -1.08 -4.84 15.85
N ALA A 49 -1.25 -3.98 14.85
CA ALA A 49 -2.55 -3.35 14.61
C ALA A 49 -3.61 -4.44 14.38
N VAL A 50 -4.77 -4.22 14.96
CA VAL A 50 -5.87 -5.18 14.87
C VAL A 50 -6.33 -5.37 13.44
N ASN A 51 -6.40 -4.27 12.67
CA ASN A 51 -6.84 -4.31 11.28
C ASN A 51 -5.76 -3.68 10.41
N LYS A 52 -5.01 -4.53 9.69
CA LYS A 52 -3.97 -4.07 8.77
C LYS A 52 -4.39 -4.23 7.31
N ASN A 53 -5.66 -4.40 7.06
CA ASN A 53 -6.16 -4.55 5.70
C ASN A 53 -6.00 -3.26 4.92
N VAL A 54 -5.62 -3.38 3.67
CA VAL A 54 -5.49 -2.25 2.77
C VAL A 54 -6.25 -2.53 1.48
N LYS A 55 -6.72 -1.46 0.86
CA LYS A 55 -7.35 -1.51 -0.43
C LYS A 55 -6.42 -0.89 -1.45
N TRP A 56 -6.18 -1.58 -2.55
CA TRP A 56 -5.31 -1.10 -3.62
C TRP A 56 -6.14 -0.51 -4.74
N GLU A 57 -5.68 0.60 -5.29
CA GLU A 57 -6.38 1.28 -6.36
C GLU A 57 -5.41 1.85 -7.38
N SER A 58 -5.84 1.90 -8.64
CA SER A 58 -5.11 2.57 -9.72
C SER A 58 -5.98 3.71 -10.22
N ASN A 59 -5.39 4.89 -10.40
CA ASN A 59 -6.13 6.01 -10.98
C ASN A 59 -6.24 5.91 -12.50
N ARG A 60 -5.46 5.03 -13.11
CA ARG A 60 -5.48 4.80 -14.57
C ARG A 60 -5.40 3.31 -14.85
N PRO A 61 -6.47 2.56 -14.60
CA PRO A 61 -6.44 1.11 -14.85
C PRO A 61 -6.28 0.76 -16.34
N ASP A 62 -6.51 1.71 -17.23
CA ASP A 62 -6.23 1.54 -18.65
C ASP A 62 -4.72 1.53 -18.95
N ILE A 63 -3.90 2.01 -18.02
CA ILE A 63 -2.44 2.05 -18.15
C ILE A 63 -1.79 0.98 -17.28
N ALA A 64 -2.21 0.89 -16.02
CA ALA A 64 -1.69 -0.10 -15.10
C ALA A 64 -2.78 -0.49 -14.11
N THR A 65 -2.93 -1.78 -13.89
CA THR A 65 -3.90 -2.32 -12.93
C THR A 65 -3.17 -2.80 -11.68
N VAL A 66 -3.90 -2.91 -10.59
CA VAL A 66 -3.36 -3.46 -9.35
C VAL A 66 -4.40 -4.40 -8.76
N ASP A 67 -3.94 -5.56 -8.27
CA ASP A 67 -4.85 -6.53 -7.66
C ASP A 67 -4.89 -6.34 -6.13
N SER A 68 -5.68 -7.17 -5.47
CA SER A 68 -5.87 -7.07 -4.02
C SER A 68 -4.60 -7.41 -3.23
N ASN A 69 -3.58 -7.94 -3.87
CA ASN A 69 -2.31 -8.28 -3.22
C ASN A 69 -1.23 -7.25 -3.50
N GLY A 70 -1.57 -6.18 -4.20
CA GLY A 70 -0.59 -5.15 -4.53
C GLY A 70 0.25 -5.45 -5.75
N ARG A 71 -0.16 -6.42 -6.57
CA ARG A 71 0.56 -6.74 -7.79
C ARG A 71 0.09 -5.85 -8.93
N VAL A 72 1.02 -5.10 -9.49
CA VAL A 72 0.75 -4.16 -10.58
C VAL A 72 1.06 -4.82 -11.90
N THR A 73 0.16 -4.67 -12.87
CA THR A 73 0.35 -5.17 -14.23
C THR A 73 0.27 -4.01 -15.20
N ALA A 74 1.29 -3.89 -16.06
CA ALA A 74 1.35 -2.84 -17.08
C ALA A 74 0.47 -3.21 -18.26
N VAL A 75 -0.45 -2.33 -18.61
CA VAL A 75 -1.43 -2.58 -19.66
C VAL A 75 -1.12 -1.77 -20.93
N ALA A 76 -0.82 -0.48 -20.75
CA ALA A 76 -0.57 0.43 -21.87
C ALA A 76 0.44 1.49 -21.46
N LYS A 77 1.09 2.08 -22.45
CA LYS A 77 2.08 3.13 -22.24
C LYS A 77 1.45 4.33 -21.54
N GLY A 78 2.13 4.88 -20.56
CA GLY A 78 1.68 6.06 -19.83
C GLY A 78 2.09 6.01 -18.37
N LYS A 79 1.42 6.82 -17.57
CA LYS A 79 1.69 6.90 -16.14
C LYS A 79 0.41 6.67 -15.35
N ALA A 80 0.53 5.94 -14.27
CA ALA A 80 -0.58 5.68 -13.36
C ALA A 80 -0.10 5.86 -11.93
N ILE A 81 -1.01 6.23 -11.04
CA ILE A 81 -0.71 6.31 -9.61
C ILE A 81 -1.42 5.16 -8.94
N ILE A 82 -0.63 4.34 -8.25
CA ILE A 82 -1.15 3.20 -7.50
C ILE A 82 -1.16 3.59 -6.04
N SER A 83 -2.30 3.40 -5.39
CA SER A 83 -2.48 3.80 -4.00
C SER A 83 -2.91 2.62 -3.16
N ALA A 84 -2.50 2.63 -1.89
CA ALA A 84 -2.98 1.70 -0.89
C ALA A 84 -3.61 2.51 0.22
N VAL A 85 -4.82 2.15 0.60
CA VAL A 85 -5.58 2.85 1.63
C VAL A 85 -5.91 1.87 2.73
N THR A 86 -5.59 2.21 3.98
CA THR A 86 -5.92 1.34 5.09
C THR A 86 -7.43 1.34 5.32
N GLU A 87 -7.96 0.16 5.64
CA GLU A 87 -9.37 0.05 5.99
C GLU A 87 -9.65 0.77 7.30
N ASP A 88 -8.71 0.66 8.24
CA ASP A 88 -8.79 1.37 9.51
C ASP A 88 -8.21 2.76 9.32
N LYS A 89 -8.99 3.79 9.59
CA LYS A 89 -8.63 5.21 9.53
C LYS A 89 -8.43 5.80 8.13
N GLY A 90 -8.44 5.00 7.08
CA GLY A 90 -8.33 5.53 5.73
C GLY A 90 -7.02 6.21 5.41
N LEU A 91 -5.91 5.77 6.00
CA LEU A 91 -4.59 6.31 5.68
C LEU A 91 -4.17 5.85 4.29
N GLN A 92 -3.49 6.71 3.55
CA GLN A 92 -3.17 6.45 2.16
C GLN A 92 -1.70 6.67 1.86
N ALA A 93 -1.14 5.80 1.05
CA ALA A 93 0.19 5.97 0.47
C ALA A 93 0.10 5.60 -1.00
N SER A 94 0.91 6.24 -1.82
CA SER A 94 0.85 6.00 -3.26
C SER A 94 2.23 6.04 -3.90
N CYS A 95 2.32 5.49 -5.09
CA CYS A 95 3.54 5.56 -5.90
C CYS A 95 3.17 5.72 -7.36
N MET A 96 4.09 6.27 -8.13
CA MET A 96 3.89 6.46 -9.56
C MET A 96 4.45 5.26 -10.31
N VAL A 97 3.66 4.75 -11.25
CA VAL A 97 4.07 3.68 -12.16
C VAL A 97 4.14 4.25 -13.56
N THR A 98 5.32 4.17 -14.18
CA THR A 98 5.51 4.56 -15.57
C THR A 98 5.59 3.31 -16.41
N VAL A 99 4.71 3.20 -17.40
CA VAL A 99 4.69 2.06 -18.32
C VAL A 99 5.32 2.48 -19.62
N LYS A 100 6.28 1.70 -20.09
CA LYS A 100 6.99 1.92 -21.35
C LYS A 100 6.65 0.85 -22.35
N GLU A 101 6.89 1.14 -23.60
CA GLU A 101 6.71 0.14 -24.66
C GLU A 101 7.78 -0.92 -24.63
#